data_282dd95b40a6f0d04b60965b7021ad42
#
_entry.id   282dd95b40a6f0d04b60965b7021ad42
#
_cell.length_a   1.000
_cell.length_b   1.000
_cell.length_c   1.000
_cell.angle_alpha   90.00
_cell.angle_beta   90.00
_cell.angle_gamma   90.00
#
_symmetry.space_group_name_H-M   'P 1'
#
loop_
_entity.id
_entity.type
_entity.pdbx_description
1 polymer ?
#
loop_
_entity_poly.entity_id
_entity_poly.type
_entity_poly.pdbx_seq_one_letter_code
_entity_poly.pdbx_strand_id
1 'polypeptide(L)'
;MSTEIFLDLHDLLVHRYGLESSMHMNTKEMLAIFLFIVSGNESNRRGQNIFKHSGETISRKIDEVLNALMAMVCDFIRPKNPNFPSTHKRIRDDRRAYPHFKDCIGALDGTHIRVSLSSDEQVRYIDKTGIPTQNVLAVCDFDMCFTYVSTGQPGSMHDTSVLYNAIKVDQTFFPHSPQGTMC
;
A
#
# COMPACT_ATOMS: atom_id res chain seq x y z
N MET A 1 15.56 6.02 -3.34
CA MET A 1 15.00 7.17 -2.59
C MET A 1 16.09 8.21 -2.40
N SER A 2 15.82 9.50 -2.62
CA SER A 2 16.79 10.56 -2.32
C SER A 2 16.92 10.77 -0.81
N THR A 3 18.02 11.39 -0.39
CA THR A 3 18.26 11.72 1.03
C THR A 3 17.18 12.67 1.57
N GLU A 4 16.71 13.60 0.76
CA GLU A 4 15.65 14.55 1.09
C GLU A 4 14.35 13.82 1.43
N ILE A 5 13.87 12.96 0.52
CA ILE A 5 12.64 12.16 0.74
C ILE A 5 12.77 11.25 1.97
N PHE A 6 13.98 10.71 2.24
CA PHE A 6 14.22 9.93 3.44
C PHE A 6 14.05 10.75 4.71
N LEU A 7 14.59 11.97 4.73
CA LEU A 7 14.48 12.86 5.88
C LEU A 7 13.05 13.35 6.08
N ASP A 8 12.35 13.70 5.01
CA ASP A 8 10.93 14.10 5.07
C ASP A 8 10.05 12.98 5.62
N LEU A 9 10.25 11.74 5.14
CA LEU A 9 9.55 10.57 5.65
C LEU A 9 9.86 10.32 7.13
N HIS A 10 11.15 10.36 7.49
CA HIS A 10 11.59 10.21 8.88
C HIS A 10 10.92 11.23 9.80
N ASP A 11 10.98 12.52 9.44
CA ASP A 11 10.43 13.59 10.26
C ASP A 11 8.90 13.48 10.39
N LEU A 12 8.23 13.07 9.32
CA LEU A 12 6.81 12.78 9.35
C LEU A 12 6.46 11.65 10.31
N LEU A 13 7.19 10.52 10.26
CA LEU A 13 6.95 9.37 11.13
C LEU A 13 7.21 9.71 12.60
N VAL A 14 8.26 10.48 12.91
CA VAL A 14 8.58 10.88 14.28
C VAL A 14 7.57 11.88 14.82
N HIS A 15 7.26 12.94 14.09
CA HIS A 15 6.46 14.03 14.63
C HIS A 15 4.95 13.78 14.59
N ARG A 16 4.48 12.91 13.72
CA ARG A 16 3.05 12.71 13.50
C ARG A 16 2.57 11.29 13.81
N TYR A 17 3.41 10.29 13.61
CA TYR A 17 3.00 8.88 13.69
C TYR A 17 3.69 8.09 14.79
N GLY A 18 4.33 8.79 15.75
CA GLY A 18 4.79 8.21 16.99
C GLY A 18 5.98 7.26 16.88
N LEU A 19 6.83 7.41 15.83
CA LEU A 19 8.07 6.65 15.77
C LEU A 19 9.07 7.23 16.78
N GLU A 20 9.45 6.42 17.79
CA GLU A 20 10.32 6.84 18.88
C GLU A 20 11.67 6.12 18.85
N SER A 21 12.72 6.82 19.28
CA SER A 21 14.05 6.23 19.46
C SER A 21 14.08 5.32 20.68
N SER A 22 14.90 4.29 20.63
CA SER A 22 15.24 3.49 21.81
C SER A 22 16.62 3.88 22.36
N MET A 23 16.95 3.38 23.55
CA MET A 23 18.26 3.64 24.17
C MET A 23 19.46 3.23 23.29
N HIS A 24 19.28 2.24 22.41
CA HIS A 24 20.36 1.65 21.62
C HIS A 24 20.21 1.85 20.11
N MET A 25 19.14 2.51 19.62
CA MET A 25 18.90 2.72 18.22
C MET A 25 18.06 3.98 17.98
N ASN A 26 18.55 4.87 17.12
CA ASN A 26 17.83 6.07 16.73
C ASN A 26 16.79 5.78 15.61
N THR A 27 15.82 6.66 15.48
CA THR A 27 14.72 6.50 14.51
C THR A 27 15.17 6.49 13.05
N LYS A 28 16.24 7.20 12.69
CA LYS A 28 16.82 7.17 11.34
C LYS A 28 17.39 5.81 11.01
N GLU A 29 18.08 5.19 11.96
CA GLU A 29 18.62 3.84 11.80
C GLU A 29 17.51 2.80 11.68
N MET A 30 16.46 2.92 12.51
CA MET A 30 15.28 2.04 12.39
C MET A 30 14.64 2.12 11.00
N LEU A 31 14.41 3.32 10.51
CA LEU A 31 13.85 3.54 9.17
C LEU A 31 14.79 3.04 8.06
N ALA A 32 16.10 3.23 8.20
CA ALA A 32 17.10 2.74 7.25
C ALA A 32 17.12 1.20 7.19
N ILE A 33 17.06 0.52 8.34
CA ILE A 33 16.95 -0.95 8.41
C ILE A 33 15.69 -1.44 7.71
N PHE A 34 14.54 -0.84 8.03
CA PHE A 34 13.27 -1.19 7.42
C PHE A 34 13.32 -1.06 5.90
N LEU A 35 13.74 0.09 5.40
CA LEU A 35 13.85 0.35 3.96
C LEU A 35 14.85 -0.56 3.27
N PHE A 36 16.00 -0.85 3.90
CA PHE A 36 16.99 -1.79 3.37
C PHE A 36 16.38 -3.19 3.16
N ILE A 37 15.67 -3.70 4.15
CA ILE A 37 15.06 -5.04 4.09
C ILE A 37 13.93 -5.07 3.07
N VAL A 38 13.01 -4.11 3.11
CA VAL A 38 11.82 -4.11 2.26
C VAL A 38 12.17 -3.80 0.79
N SER A 39 13.01 -2.80 0.52
CA SER A 39 13.36 -2.42 -0.85
C SER A 39 14.27 -3.42 -1.56
N GLY A 40 15.13 -4.09 -0.80
CA GLY A 40 16.08 -5.08 -1.33
C GLY A 40 15.55 -6.53 -1.29
N ASN A 41 14.35 -6.74 -0.74
CA ASN A 41 13.85 -8.10 -0.40
C ASN A 41 14.92 -8.90 0.37
N GLU A 42 15.58 -8.22 1.32
CA GLU A 42 16.73 -8.75 2.03
C GLU A 42 16.28 -9.56 3.24
N SER A 43 17.05 -10.59 3.57
CA SER A 43 16.76 -11.38 4.76
C SER A 43 17.12 -10.62 6.03
N ASN A 44 16.42 -10.92 7.13
CA ASN A 44 16.72 -10.41 8.45
C ASN A 44 18.19 -10.66 8.87
N ARG A 45 18.75 -11.82 8.48
CA ARG A 45 20.15 -12.19 8.71
C ARG A 45 21.13 -11.24 8.01
N ARG A 46 20.80 -10.77 6.80
CA ARG A 46 21.65 -9.79 6.11
C ARG A 46 21.60 -8.43 6.79
N GLY A 47 20.42 -8.02 7.27
CA GLY A 47 20.27 -6.84 8.11
C GLY A 47 21.13 -6.90 9.38
N GLN A 48 21.15 -8.05 10.09
CA GLN A 48 22.01 -8.25 11.27
C GLN A 48 23.50 -8.04 10.95
N ASN A 49 23.96 -8.58 9.83
CA ASN A 49 25.36 -8.49 9.44
C ASN A 49 25.79 -7.06 9.10
N ILE A 50 24.89 -6.25 8.50
CA ILE A 50 25.19 -4.88 8.06
C ILE A 50 25.08 -3.91 9.24
N PHE A 51 23.96 -3.97 9.98
CA PHE A 51 23.65 -3.01 11.03
C PHE A 51 24.18 -3.43 12.42
N LYS A 52 24.76 -4.64 12.53
CA LYS A 52 25.39 -5.16 13.76
C LYS A 52 24.45 -5.26 14.96
N HIS A 53 23.18 -5.52 14.71
CA HIS A 53 22.16 -5.78 15.74
C HIS A 53 21.71 -7.25 15.72
N SER A 54 21.14 -7.72 16.84
CA SER A 54 20.56 -9.05 16.91
C SER A 54 19.31 -9.17 16.05
N GLY A 55 18.97 -10.39 15.60
CA GLY A 55 17.79 -10.64 14.78
C GLY A 55 16.49 -10.23 15.46
N GLU A 56 16.40 -10.47 16.77
CA GLU A 56 15.27 -10.05 17.58
C GLU A 56 15.12 -8.52 17.59
N THR A 57 16.23 -7.80 17.78
CA THR A 57 16.23 -6.33 17.77
C THR A 57 15.75 -5.82 16.42
N ILE A 58 16.28 -6.37 15.31
CA ILE A 58 15.89 -5.96 13.96
C ILE A 58 14.40 -6.22 13.71
N SER A 59 13.90 -7.44 14.02
CA SER A 59 12.46 -7.75 13.85
C SER A 59 11.58 -6.78 14.61
N ARG A 60 11.86 -6.56 15.89
CA ARG A 60 11.09 -5.63 16.71
C ARG A 60 11.10 -4.20 16.13
N LYS A 61 12.26 -3.72 15.66
CA LYS A 61 12.36 -2.38 15.08
C LYS A 61 11.69 -2.24 13.72
N ILE A 62 11.66 -3.31 12.93
CA ILE A 62 10.84 -3.36 11.70
C ILE A 62 9.36 -3.22 12.05
N ASP A 63 8.87 -3.93 13.08
CA ASP A 63 7.47 -3.86 13.50
C ASP A 63 7.09 -2.46 13.99
N GLU A 64 7.98 -1.79 14.76
CA GLU A 64 7.77 -0.42 15.23
C GLU A 64 7.63 0.56 14.04
N VAL A 65 8.52 0.48 13.04
CA VAL A 65 8.44 1.31 11.81
C VAL A 65 7.20 0.96 11.00
N LEU A 66 6.88 -0.33 10.85
CA LEU A 66 5.69 -0.78 10.13
C LEU A 66 4.41 -0.22 10.76
N ASN A 67 4.30 -0.24 12.09
CA ASN A 67 3.15 0.32 12.80
C ASN A 67 3.00 1.83 12.57
N ALA A 68 4.11 2.60 12.59
CA ALA A 68 4.08 4.02 12.27
C ALA A 68 3.67 4.28 10.81
N LEU A 69 4.16 3.47 9.86
CA LEU A 69 3.76 3.52 8.46
C LEU A 69 2.28 3.17 8.27
N MET A 70 1.77 2.16 8.98
CA MET A 70 0.35 1.79 8.91
C MET A 70 -0.56 2.91 9.43
N ALA A 71 -0.16 3.62 10.48
CA ALA A 71 -0.87 4.81 10.93
C ALA A 71 -0.85 5.93 9.86
N MET A 72 0.27 6.11 9.18
CA MET A 72 0.40 7.08 8.09
C MET A 72 -0.49 6.74 6.88
N VAL A 73 -0.59 5.45 6.52
CA VAL A 73 -1.38 4.99 5.35
C VAL A 73 -2.81 5.50 5.41
N CYS A 74 -3.45 5.50 6.57
CA CYS A 74 -4.83 5.97 6.74
C CYS A 74 -5.02 7.44 6.34
N ASP A 75 -3.97 8.25 6.44
CA ASP A 75 -4.02 9.67 6.07
C ASP A 75 -3.70 9.91 4.59
N PHE A 76 -2.94 9.02 3.95
CA PHE A 76 -2.43 9.20 2.58
C PHE A 76 -3.22 8.43 1.53
N ILE A 77 -3.63 7.18 1.83
CA ILE A 77 -4.40 6.35 0.90
C ILE A 77 -5.89 6.63 1.13
N ARG A 78 -6.34 7.77 0.60
CA ARG A 78 -7.75 8.17 0.63
C ARG A 78 -8.02 9.22 -0.45
N PRO A 79 -9.27 9.35 -0.93
CA PRO A 79 -9.63 10.44 -1.82
C PRO A 79 -9.39 11.82 -1.17
N LYS A 80 -8.80 12.76 -1.91
CA LYS A 80 -8.62 14.15 -1.45
C LYS A 80 -9.96 14.81 -1.14
N ASN A 81 -10.99 14.50 -1.93
CA ASN A 81 -12.37 14.93 -1.69
C ASN A 81 -13.30 13.74 -1.93
N PRO A 82 -13.85 13.13 -0.88
CA PRO A 82 -14.71 11.94 -1.00
C PRO A 82 -16.05 12.23 -1.71
N ASN A 83 -16.45 13.49 -1.87
CA ASN A 83 -17.70 13.86 -2.53
C ASN A 83 -17.57 13.99 -4.05
N PHE A 84 -16.35 13.96 -4.60
CA PHE A 84 -16.05 14.09 -6.03
C PHE A 84 -16.91 15.13 -6.75
N PRO A 85 -16.86 16.42 -6.36
CA PRO A 85 -17.86 17.44 -6.74
C PRO A 85 -17.81 17.83 -8.21
N SER A 86 -16.79 17.41 -8.95
CA SER A 86 -16.63 17.78 -10.37
C SER A 86 -15.81 16.75 -11.13
N THR A 87 -16.07 16.64 -12.43
CA THR A 87 -15.25 15.84 -13.36
C THR A 87 -13.81 16.31 -13.33
N HIS A 88 -12.88 15.36 -13.18
CA HIS A 88 -11.45 15.67 -13.16
C HIS A 88 -10.99 16.34 -14.47
N LYS A 89 -10.04 17.28 -14.36
CA LYS A 89 -9.56 18.08 -15.50
C LYS A 89 -9.06 17.20 -16.67
N ARG A 90 -8.32 16.14 -16.38
CA ARG A 90 -7.80 15.23 -17.42
C ARG A 90 -8.90 14.58 -18.26
N ILE A 91 -10.06 14.28 -17.66
CA ILE A 91 -11.22 13.75 -18.39
C ILE A 91 -11.92 14.86 -19.17
N ARG A 92 -12.17 15.99 -18.52
CA ARG A 92 -12.88 17.11 -19.13
C ARG A 92 -12.17 17.68 -20.38
N ASP A 93 -10.84 17.68 -20.35
CA ASP A 93 -10.02 18.24 -21.42
C ASP A 93 -9.73 17.22 -22.55
N ASP A 94 -10.03 15.92 -22.37
CA ASP A 94 -9.89 14.89 -23.41
C ASP A 94 -11.25 14.61 -24.08
N ARG A 95 -11.37 15.01 -25.34
CA ARG A 95 -12.60 14.81 -26.15
C ARG A 95 -12.98 13.33 -26.35
N ARG A 96 -12.06 12.39 -26.18
CA ARG A 96 -12.32 10.95 -26.28
C ARG A 96 -12.91 10.40 -24.99
N ALA A 97 -12.56 11.02 -23.86
CA ALA A 97 -13.04 10.62 -22.55
C ALA A 97 -14.35 11.33 -22.17
N TYR A 98 -14.47 12.61 -22.46
CA TYR A 98 -15.67 13.39 -22.17
C TYR A 98 -16.67 13.34 -23.33
N PRO A 99 -17.98 13.14 -23.08
CA PRO A 99 -18.67 13.07 -21.79
C PRO A 99 -18.77 11.64 -21.19
N HIS A 100 -18.23 10.62 -21.85
CA HIS A 100 -18.48 9.21 -21.51
C HIS A 100 -17.99 8.85 -20.09
N PHE A 101 -16.86 9.39 -19.68
CA PHE A 101 -16.25 9.14 -18.37
C PHE A 101 -16.37 10.35 -17.40
N LYS A 102 -17.35 11.23 -17.60
CA LYS A 102 -17.51 12.44 -16.78
C LYS A 102 -17.62 12.17 -15.29
N ASP A 103 -18.19 11.02 -14.89
CA ASP A 103 -18.44 10.61 -13.51
C ASP A 103 -17.39 9.63 -12.99
N CYS A 104 -16.35 9.35 -13.80
CA CYS A 104 -15.25 8.48 -13.40
C CYS A 104 -14.35 9.19 -12.38
N ILE A 105 -14.08 8.52 -11.25
CA ILE A 105 -13.31 9.07 -10.13
C ILE A 105 -11.88 8.56 -10.06
N GLY A 106 -11.55 7.54 -10.84
CA GLY A 106 -10.22 6.95 -10.87
C GLY A 106 -10.17 5.70 -11.73
N ALA A 107 -9.05 5.00 -11.67
CA ALA A 107 -8.84 3.71 -12.30
C ALA A 107 -8.64 2.64 -11.22
N LEU A 108 -9.20 1.46 -11.45
CA LEU A 108 -9.11 0.31 -10.56
C LEU A 108 -8.42 -0.82 -11.30
N ASP A 109 -7.44 -1.45 -10.64
CA ASP A 109 -6.76 -2.63 -11.19
C ASP A 109 -6.30 -3.58 -10.07
N GLY A 110 -6.19 -4.87 -10.43
CA GLY A 110 -5.64 -5.91 -9.58
C GLY A 110 -4.20 -6.23 -9.97
N THR A 111 -3.35 -6.43 -8.99
CA THR A 111 -1.96 -6.88 -9.22
C THR A 111 -1.60 -8.06 -8.33
N HIS A 112 -0.77 -8.97 -8.85
CA HIS A 112 -0.29 -10.12 -8.12
C HIS A 112 1.11 -9.85 -7.55
N ILE A 113 1.23 -9.87 -6.22
CA ILE A 113 2.50 -9.73 -5.50
C ILE A 113 2.93 -11.10 -4.99
N ARG A 114 4.14 -11.54 -5.33
CA ARG A 114 4.71 -12.80 -4.83
C ARG A 114 4.81 -12.79 -3.31
N VAL A 115 4.44 -13.93 -2.70
CA VAL A 115 4.50 -14.10 -1.24
C VAL A 115 5.27 -15.38 -0.90
N SER A 116 5.96 -15.34 0.24
CA SER A 116 6.60 -16.50 0.84
C SER A 116 5.74 -16.97 2.01
N LEU A 117 5.16 -18.16 1.88
CA LEU A 117 4.24 -18.73 2.86
C LEU A 117 4.73 -20.12 3.27
N SER A 118 4.22 -20.61 4.41
CA SER A 118 4.40 -22.00 4.82
C SER A 118 3.76 -22.96 3.80
N SER A 119 4.26 -24.19 3.71
CA SER A 119 3.77 -25.17 2.74
C SER A 119 2.26 -25.42 2.83
N ASP A 120 1.70 -25.32 4.04
CA ASP A 120 0.28 -25.57 4.29
C ASP A 120 -0.62 -24.44 3.79
N GLU A 121 -0.12 -23.21 3.79
CA GLU A 121 -0.84 -22.03 3.35
C GLU A 121 -0.66 -21.76 1.85
N GLN A 122 0.47 -22.17 1.29
CA GLN A 122 0.89 -21.87 -0.06
C GLN A 122 -0.14 -22.25 -1.13
N VAL A 123 -0.81 -23.40 -0.95
CA VAL A 123 -1.78 -23.95 -1.93
C VAL A 123 -2.90 -22.95 -2.26
N ARG A 124 -3.37 -22.21 -1.28
CA ARG A 124 -4.45 -21.22 -1.45
C ARG A 124 -4.03 -19.97 -2.24
N TYR A 125 -2.73 -19.70 -2.27
CA TYR A 125 -2.16 -18.49 -2.87
C TYR A 125 -1.56 -18.73 -4.27
N ILE A 126 -1.54 -19.98 -4.74
CA ILE A 126 -1.05 -20.30 -6.08
C ILE A 126 -1.97 -19.68 -7.13
N ASP A 127 -1.41 -18.81 -7.93
CA ASP A 127 -2.09 -18.18 -9.06
C ASP A 127 -2.11 -19.10 -10.30
N LYS A 128 -2.70 -18.61 -11.39
CA LYS A 128 -2.77 -19.33 -12.67
C LYS A 128 -1.40 -19.63 -13.30
N THR A 129 -0.33 -19.02 -12.83
CA THR A 129 1.06 -19.25 -13.29
C THR A 129 1.80 -20.26 -12.42
N GLY A 130 1.16 -20.80 -11.38
CA GLY A 130 1.74 -21.77 -10.46
C GLY A 130 2.64 -21.15 -9.38
N ILE A 131 2.58 -19.82 -9.21
CA ILE A 131 3.41 -19.09 -8.25
C ILE A 131 2.52 -18.61 -7.09
N PRO A 132 2.99 -18.74 -5.82
CA PRO A 132 2.27 -18.17 -4.68
C PRO A 132 2.28 -16.66 -4.76
N THR A 133 1.09 -16.06 -4.91
CA THR A 133 0.91 -14.63 -4.98
C THR A 133 -0.27 -14.18 -4.11
N GLN A 134 -0.21 -12.95 -3.69
CA GLN A 134 -1.34 -12.23 -3.10
C GLN A 134 -1.94 -11.31 -4.17
N ASN A 135 -3.25 -11.36 -4.34
CA ASN A 135 -3.95 -10.41 -5.20
C ASN A 135 -4.19 -9.11 -4.40
N VAL A 136 -3.70 -8.01 -4.93
CA VAL A 136 -3.83 -6.67 -4.35
C VAL A 136 -4.64 -5.81 -5.30
N LEU A 137 -5.80 -5.35 -4.84
CA LEU A 137 -6.65 -4.43 -5.57
C LEU A 137 -6.32 -3.00 -5.18
N ALA A 138 -6.09 -2.14 -6.16
CA ALA A 138 -5.81 -0.73 -5.92
C ALA A 138 -6.71 0.18 -6.76
N VAL A 139 -7.12 1.30 -6.18
CA VAL A 139 -7.77 2.40 -6.88
C VAL A 139 -6.83 3.60 -6.88
N CYS A 140 -6.63 4.18 -8.06
CA CYS A 140 -5.77 5.34 -8.28
C CYS A 140 -6.59 6.48 -8.88
N ASP A 141 -6.43 7.69 -8.36
CA ASP A 141 -7.05 8.87 -8.96
C ASP A 141 -6.29 9.34 -10.23
N PHE A 142 -6.82 10.35 -10.92
CA PHE A 142 -6.19 10.89 -12.12
C PHE A 142 -4.96 11.76 -11.86
N ASP A 143 -4.61 12.01 -10.59
CA ASP A 143 -3.33 12.61 -10.18
C ASP A 143 -2.25 11.56 -9.88
N MET A 144 -2.54 10.27 -10.17
CA MET A 144 -1.67 9.12 -9.92
C MET A 144 -1.43 8.85 -8.43
N CYS A 145 -2.41 9.19 -7.58
CA CYS A 145 -2.38 8.90 -6.16
C CYS A 145 -3.30 7.72 -5.84
N PHE A 146 -2.83 6.79 -5.02
CA PHE A 146 -3.69 5.73 -4.51
C PHE A 146 -4.75 6.32 -3.57
N THR A 147 -6.00 5.98 -3.83
CA THR A 147 -7.15 6.40 -3.01
C THR A 147 -7.75 5.24 -2.22
N TYR A 148 -7.42 4.01 -2.60
CA TYR A 148 -7.82 2.79 -1.90
C TYR A 148 -6.87 1.64 -2.27
N VAL A 149 -6.55 0.79 -1.30
CA VAL A 149 -5.77 -0.44 -1.50
C VAL A 149 -6.34 -1.53 -0.62
N SER A 150 -6.72 -2.67 -1.22
CA SER A 150 -7.13 -3.89 -0.53
C SER A 150 -6.09 -4.98 -0.74
N THR A 151 -5.61 -5.56 0.36
CA THR A 151 -4.58 -6.60 0.38
C THR A 151 -5.10 -7.87 1.06
N GLY A 152 -4.30 -8.95 1.05
CA GLY A 152 -4.62 -10.18 1.79
C GLY A 152 -5.46 -11.20 1.03
N GLN A 153 -5.87 -10.92 -0.20
CA GLN A 153 -6.65 -11.87 -0.99
C GLN A 153 -5.72 -12.90 -1.67
N PRO A 154 -6.10 -14.20 -1.69
CA PRO A 154 -5.32 -15.22 -2.35
C PRO A 154 -5.13 -14.94 -3.86
N GLY A 155 -3.94 -15.24 -4.40
CA GLY A 155 -3.65 -15.09 -5.82
C GLY A 155 -4.51 -15.96 -6.76
N SER A 156 -5.14 -17.01 -6.23
CA SER A 156 -6.12 -17.81 -6.97
C SER A 156 -7.46 -17.11 -7.17
N MET A 157 -7.73 -16.01 -6.43
CA MET A 157 -9.01 -15.29 -6.50
C MET A 157 -9.04 -14.37 -7.72
N HIS A 158 -10.14 -14.38 -8.47
CA HIS A 158 -10.36 -13.46 -9.59
C HIS A 158 -10.55 -12.02 -9.12
N ASP A 159 -10.07 -11.06 -9.90
CA ASP A 159 -10.15 -9.62 -9.60
C ASP A 159 -11.58 -9.16 -9.34
N THR A 160 -12.57 -9.70 -10.07
CA THR A 160 -14.00 -9.43 -9.83
C THR A 160 -14.43 -9.84 -8.42
N SER A 161 -13.94 -10.97 -7.92
CA SER A 161 -14.26 -11.45 -6.56
C SER A 161 -13.57 -10.60 -5.51
N VAL A 162 -12.32 -10.18 -5.78
CA VAL A 162 -11.57 -9.26 -4.91
C VAL A 162 -12.28 -7.92 -4.83
N LEU A 163 -12.72 -7.38 -5.97
CA LEU A 163 -13.48 -6.13 -6.03
C LEU A 163 -14.81 -6.23 -5.26
N TYR A 164 -15.56 -7.32 -5.46
CA TYR A 164 -16.82 -7.53 -4.76
C TYR A 164 -16.62 -7.59 -3.24
N ASN A 165 -15.57 -8.29 -2.79
CA ASN A 165 -15.22 -8.34 -1.38
C ASN A 165 -14.83 -6.96 -0.85
N ALA A 166 -14.00 -6.20 -1.58
CA ALA A 166 -13.60 -4.85 -1.20
C ALA A 166 -14.81 -3.93 -1.01
N ILE A 167 -15.73 -3.91 -1.98
CA ILE A 167 -16.95 -3.10 -1.90
C ILE A 167 -17.84 -3.54 -0.72
N LYS A 168 -17.93 -4.84 -0.44
CA LYS A 168 -18.82 -5.37 0.59
C LYS A 168 -18.28 -5.22 2.00
N VAL A 169 -16.97 -5.40 2.18
CA VAL A 169 -16.30 -5.37 3.50
C VAL A 169 -15.94 -3.95 3.89
N ASP A 170 -15.44 -3.16 2.94
CA ASP A 170 -14.89 -1.82 3.19
C ASP A 170 -15.82 -0.70 2.68
N GLN A 171 -17.13 -0.86 2.82
CA GLN A 171 -18.12 0.10 2.31
C GLN A 171 -17.84 1.56 2.66
N THR A 172 -17.21 1.81 3.82
CA THR A 172 -16.90 3.17 4.30
C THR A 172 -15.65 3.76 3.65
N PHE A 173 -14.69 2.92 3.27
CA PHE A 173 -13.38 3.37 2.76
C PHE A 173 -13.26 3.23 1.25
N PHE A 174 -14.04 2.32 0.64
CA PHE A 174 -14.02 2.15 -0.81
C PHE A 174 -14.58 3.41 -1.48
N PRO A 175 -13.87 4.03 -2.44
CA PRO A 175 -14.34 5.24 -3.11
C PRO A 175 -15.51 4.90 -4.05
N HIS A 176 -16.66 5.49 -3.78
CA HIS A 176 -17.86 5.37 -4.61
C HIS A 176 -18.08 6.62 -5.45
N SER A 177 -18.42 6.46 -6.72
CA SER A 177 -18.88 7.57 -7.55
C SER A 177 -20.17 8.18 -6.98
N PRO A 178 -20.33 9.51 -6.98
CA PRO A 178 -21.51 10.18 -6.44
C PRO A 178 -22.84 9.72 -7.03
N GLN A 179 -22.83 9.18 -8.25
CA GLN A 179 -24.03 8.70 -8.95
C GLN A 179 -24.20 7.17 -8.89
N GLY A 180 -23.39 6.47 -8.11
CA GLY A 180 -23.46 5.01 -7.98
C GLY A 180 -23.09 4.23 -9.25
N THR A 181 -22.53 4.91 -10.24
CA THR A 181 -22.04 4.30 -11.48
C THR A 181 -20.56 3.97 -11.29
N MET A 182 -20.23 2.68 -11.27
CA MET A 182 -18.84 2.24 -11.44
C MET A 182 -18.48 2.40 -12.93
N CYS A 183 -17.47 3.17 -13.21
CA CYS A 183 -16.83 3.20 -14.52
C CYS A 183 -15.76 2.13 -14.60
#